data_ca06c5dc9044ac39cbd9219b5e0b5cde
#
_entry.id   ca06c5dc9044ac39cbd9219b5e0b5cde
#
_cell.length_a   1.000
_cell.length_b   1.000
_cell.length_c   1.000
_cell.angle_alpha   90.00
_cell.angle_beta   90.00
_cell.angle_gamma   90.00
#
_symmetry.space_group_name_H-M   'P 1'
#
loop_
_entity.id
_entity.type
_entity.pdbx_description
1 polymer ?
#
loop_
_entity_poly.entity_id
_entity_poly.type
_entity_poly.pdbx_seq_one_letter_code
_entity_poly.pdbx_strand_id
1 'polypeptide(L)'
;ALSWLGASLVTGGSLDVGDLTAMFTYVMNMLMNLMMLSMIFVMLTMSAASARRIVEVLNEEPSLSNPEQPLETVKDGSIDFNHVMFKYHADGHGDPILNDVDLHIKSGETVGIIGGTGCGKSTLVSLISRLYDATEGSVEVGGVDVRKYDMEALRNQVAVVLQKNVLFSGSILENLRWGNENATLEECKEVCAQACADEFIDRMPDGYDTHIEQGGTNVSGGQKQRLCIALSLIHI
;
A
#
# COMPACT_ATOMS: atom_id res chain seq x y z
N ALA A 1 30.31 -9.24 55.29
CA ALA A 1 31.28 -10.33 55.41
C ALA A 1 32.71 -9.88 55.06
N LEU A 2 32.96 -9.36 53.86
CA LEU A 2 34.28 -8.94 53.36
C LEU A 2 34.94 -7.87 54.24
N SER A 3 34.19 -6.85 54.72
CA SER A 3 34.72 -5.78 55.58
C SER A 3 35.23 -6.29 56.94
N TRP A 4 34.46 -7.18 57.54
CA TRP A 4 34.82 -7.72 58.88
C TRP A 4 36.01 -8.69 58.80
N LEU A 5 35.98 -9.58 57.79
CA LEU A 5 37.05 -10.58 57.57
C LEU A 5 38.35 -9.91 57.10
N GLY A 6 38.24 -8.89 56.20
CA GLY A 6 39.37 -8.09 55.78
C GLY A 6 40.01 -7.29 56.93
N ALA A 7 39.18 -6.62 57.76
CA ALA A 7 39.71 -5.91 58.92
C ALA A 7 40.41 -6.82 59.94
N SER A 8 39.89 -8.03 60.16
CA SER A 8 40.55 -9.01 61.07
C SER A 8 41.88 -9.52 60.54
N LEU A 9 42.02 -9.68 59.23
CA LEU A 9 43.28 -10.11 58.58
C LEU A 9 44.35 -9.01 58.57
N VAL A 10 43.91 -7.75 58.39
CA VAL A 10 44.82 -6.58 58.50
C VAL A 10 45.33 -6.40 59.92
N THR A 11 44.46 -6.49 60.96
CA THR A 11 44.88 -6.39 62.36
C THR A 11 45.73 -7.56 62.78
N GLY A 12 45.57 -8.73 62.14
CA GLY A 12 46.42 -9.93 62.37
C GLY A 12 47.74 -9.90 61.59
N GLY A 13 48.04 -8.87 60.81
CA GLY A 13 49.27 -8.68 60.07
C GLY A 13 49.46 -9.61 58.87
N SER A 14 48.36 -10.28 58.44
CA SER A 14 48.39 -11.21 57.30
C SER A 14 47.92 -10.59 55.96
N LEU A 15 47.39 -9.37 55.97
CA LEU A 15 46.91 -8.64 54.78
C LEU A 15 47.35 -7.17 54.91
N ASP A 16 47.80 -6.55 53.82
CA ASP A 16 48.08 -5.12 53.79
C ASP A 16 46.76 -4.30 53.53
N VAL A 17 46.72 -3.07 54.02
CA VAL A 17 45.61 -2.14 53.82
C VAL A 17 45.37 -1.87 52.34
N GLY A 18 46.45 -1.84 51.52
CA GLY A 18 46.41 -1.71 50.11
C GLY A 18 45.67 -2.85 49.43
N ASP A 19 45.91 -4.10 49.86
CA ASP A 19 45.27 -5.30 49.31
C ASP A 19 43.78 -5.33 49.65
N LEU A 20 43.39 -4.91 50.86
CA LEU A 20 42.00 -4.80 51.27
C LEU A 20 41.25 -3.78 50.40
N THR A 21 41.84 -2.65 50.10
CA THR A 21 41.26 -1.60 49.25
C THR A 21 41.12 -2.10 47.81
N ALA A 22 42.14 -2.82 47.31
CA ALA A 22 42.08 -3.44 45.97
C ALA A 22 40.94 -4.47 45.88
N MET A 23 40.75 -5.31 46.90
CA MET A 23 39.66 -6.28 46.92
C MET A 23 38.27 -5.59 46.86
N PHE A 24 38.05 -4.49 47.59
CA PHE A 24 36.82 -3.73 47.48
C PHE A 24 36.60 -3.15 46.09
N THR A 25 37.65 -2.62 45.50
CA THR A 25 37.59 -2.09 44.12
C THR A 25 37.25 -3.17 43.12
N TYR A 26 37.83 -4.35 43.23
CA TYR A 26 37.50 -5.48 42.36
C TYR A 26 36.04 -5.95 42.50
N VAL A 27 35.55 -6.04 43.75
CA VAL A 27 34.15 -6.41 43.99
C VAL A 27 33.19 -5.38 43.41
N MET A 28 33.47 -4.08 43.57
CA MET A 28 32.66 -3.03 42.96
C MET A 28 32.69 -3.09 41.43
N ASN A 29 33.84 -3.30 40.83
CA ASN A 29 33.99 -3.48 39.39
C ASN A 29 33.22 -4.72 38.87
N MET A 30 33.26 -5.84 39.60
CA MET A 30 32.49 -7.04 39.27
C MET A 30 30.98 -6.75 39.30
N LEU A 31 30.48 -6.06 40.30
CA LEU A 31 29.06 -5.67 40.41
C LEU A 31 28.64 -4.75 39.25
N MET A 32 29.47 -3.75 38.94
CA MET A 32 29.22 -2.85 37.79
C MET A 32 29.18 -3.62 36.48
N ASN A 33 30.12 -4.54 36.24
CA ASN A 33 30.15 -5.35 35.04
C ASN A 33 28.94 -6.27 34.92
N LEU A 34 28.45 -6.84 36.04
CA LEU A 34 27.21 -7.62 36.07
C LEU A 34 25.98 -6.77 35.75
N MET A 35 25.91 -5.56 36.29
CA MET A 35 24.83 -4.61 35.94
C MET A 35 24.87 -4.25 34.44
N MET A 36 26.06 -3.95 33.91
CA MET A 36 26.22 -3.65 32.47
C MET A 36 25.82 -4.83 31.59
N LEU A 37 26.21 -6.05 31.97
CA LEU A 37 25.83 -7.27 31.24
C LEU A 37 24.29 -7.45 31.20
N SER A 38 23.63 -7.22 32.36
CA SER A 38 22.16 -7.28 32.44
C SER A 38 21.50 -6.23 31.56
N MET A 39 22.04 -5.01 31.55
CA MET A 39 21.52 -3.93 30.67
C MET A 39 21.69 -4.24 29.19
N ILE A 40 22.85 -4.80 28.80
CA ILE A 40 23.09 -5.24 27.40
C ILE A 40 22.11 -6.34 27.01
N PHE A 41 21.84 -7.29 27.90
CA PHE A 41 20.88 -8.37 27.64
C PHE A 41 19.46 -7.82 27.40
N VAL A 42 18.99 -6.88 28.21
CA VAL A 42 17.70 -6.20 28.01
C VAL A 42 17.68 -5.45 26.68
N MET A 43 18.74 -4.72 26.37
CA MET A 43 18.86 -3.96 25.13
C MET A 43 18.83 -4.88 23.89
N LEU A 44 19.51 -6.02 23.94
CA LEU A 44 19.50 -7.02 22.86
C LEU A 44 18.09 -7.62 22.67
N THR A 45 17.37 -7.94 23.74
CA THR A 45 16.01 -8.49 23.64
C THR A 45 15.03 -7.49 23.05
N MET A 46 15.12 -6.21 23.42
CA MET A 46 14.30 -5.15 22.86
C MET A 46 14.63 -4.91 21.37
N SER A 47 15.92 -4.88 21.02
CA SER A 47 16.37 -4.70 19.64
C SER A 47 15.97 -5.88 18.75
N ALA A 48 16.03 -7.12 19.26
CA ALA A 48 15.61 -8.31 18.54
C ALA A 48 14.11 -8.28 18.17
N ALA A 49 13.26 -7.77 19.05
CA ALA A 49 11.82 -7.62 18.75
C ALA A 49 11.57 -6.62 17.61
N SER A 50 12.27 -5.50 17.60
CA SER A 50 12.19 -4.51 16.52
C SER A 50 12.75 -5.03 15.21
N ALA A 51 13.91 -5.71 15.27
CA ALA A 51 14.52 -6.34 14.10
C ALA A 51 13.60 -7.39 13.46
N ARG A 52 12.92 -8.21 14.28
CA ARG A 52 11.98 -9.22 13.78
C ARG A 52 10.83 -8.58 12.97
N ARG A 53 10.25 -7.48 13.44
CA ARG A 53 9.20 -6.76 12.71
C ARG A 53 9.68 -6.20 11.38
N ILE A 54 10.91 -5.70 11.33
CA ILE A 54 11.51 -5.19 10.08
C ILE A 54 11.73 -6.35 9.10
N VAL A 55 12.29 -7.46 9.58
CA VAL A 55 12.54 -8.65 8.75
C VAL A 55 11.23 -9.27 8.24
N GLU A 56 10.17 -9.27 9.06
CA GLU A 56 8.85 -9.73 8.64
C GLU A 56 8.33 -8.95 7.42
N VAL A 57 8.42 -7.61 7.47
CA VAL A 57 8.03 -6.76 6.33
C VAL A 57 8.95 -6.94 5.11
N LEU A 58 10.27 -7.07 5.34
CA LEU A 58 11.23 -7.23 4.23
C LEU A 58 11.14 -8.61 3.55
N ASN A 59 10.66 -9.62 4.26
CA ASN A 59 10.49 -10.96 3.72
C ASN A 59 9.07 -11.20 3.16
N GLU A 60 8.19 -10.18 3.23
CA GLU A 60 6.85 -10.29 2.65
C GLU A 60 6.95 -10.34 1.12
N GLU A 61 6.47 -11.41 0.54
CA GLU A 61 6.43 -11.58 -0.91
C GLU A 61 5.06 -11.16 -1.45
N PRO A 62 5.03 -10.35 -2.54
CA PRO A 62 3.77 -9.99 -3.17
C PRO A 62 3.02 -11.23 -3.66
N SER A 63 1.73 -11.31 -3.39
CA SER A 63 0.87 -12.39 -3.88
C SER A 63 0.67 -12.38 -5.39
N LEU A 64 0.91 -11.24 -6.03
CA LEU A 64 0.83 -11.04 -7.47
C LEU A 64 2.22 -10.83 -8.04
N SER A 65 2.54 -11.53 -9.10
CA SER A 65 3.80 -11.40 -9.83
C SER A 65 3.56 -11.39 -11.34
N ASN A 66 4.47 -10.77 -12.07
CA ASN A 66 4.44 -10.85 -13.54
C ASN A 66 4.84 -12.25 -14.01
N PRO A 67 4.27 -12.73 -15.12
CA PRO A 67 4.72 -13.96 -15.76
C PRO A 67 6.14 -13.80 -16.35
N GLU A 68 6.82 -14.92 -16.67
CA GLU A 68 8.16 -14.89 -17.26
C GLU A 68 8.23 -14.14 -18.61
N GLN A 69 7.15 -14.16 -19.38
CA GLN A 69 7.01 -13.47 -20.66
C GLN A 69 5.71 -12.68 -20.68
N PRO A 70 5.69 -11.49 -20.06
CA PRO A 70 4.49 -10.68 -19.96
C PRO A 70 4.15 -10.02 -21.31
N LEU A 71 2.84 -9.87 -21.56
CA LEU A 71 2.33 -9.07 -22.67
C LEU A 71 2.20 -7.61 -22.21
N GLU A 72 2.65 -6.68 -23.04
CA GLU A 72 2.69 -5.25 -22.71
C GLU A 72 1.54 -4.46 -23.36
N THR A 73 0.75 -5.07 -24.25
CA THR A 73 -0.29 -4.37 -25.00
C THR A 73 -1.62 -5.08 -24.95
N VAL A 74 -2.66 -4.36 -24.55
CA VAL A 74 -4.05 -4.81 -24.63
C VAL A 74 -4.57 -4.54 -26.04
N LYS A 75 -5.18 -5.55 -26.65
CA LYS A 75 -5.61 -5.50 -28.05
C LYS A 75 -6.83 -4.61 -28.26
N ASP A 76 -7.82 -4.72 -27.40
CA ASP A 76 -9.07 -3.98 -27.43
C ASP A 76 -9.72 -3.95 -26.02
N GLY A 77 -10.84 -3.24 -25.90
CA GLY A 77 -11.55 -3.08 -24.63
C GLY A 77 -12.57 -4.16 -24.32
N SER A 78 -12.48 -5.36 -24.93
CA SER A 78 -13.35 -6.47 -24.56
C SER A 78 -12.96 -7.07 -23.21
N ILE A 79 -13.96 -7.53 -22.44
CA ILE A 79 -13.74 -8.10 -21.11
C ILE A 79 -14.59 -9.37 -21.00
N ASP A 80 -13.94 -10.47 -20.66
CA ASP A 80 -14.60 -11.76 -20.46
C ASP A 80 -14.29 -12.33 -19.08
N PHE A 81 -15.33 -12.70 -18.36
CA PHE A 81 -15.25 -13.50 -17.14
C PHE A 81 -15.72 -14.90 -17.46
N ASN A 82 -14.84 -15.87 -17.35
CA ASN A 82 -15.12 -17.27 -17.69
C ASN A 82 -15.19 -18.08 -16.39
N HIS A 83 -16.38 -18.40 -15.92
CA HIS A 83 -16.63 -19.20 -14.72
C HIS A 83 -15.83 -18.73 -13.49
N VAL A 84 -15.81 -17.42 -13.24
CA VAL A 84 -14.96 -16.79 -12.22
C VAL A 84 -15.52 -17.03 -10.83
N MET A 85 -14.69 -17.62 -9.97
CA MET A 85 -14.88 -17.65 -8.52
C MET A 85 -13.81 -16.80 -7.85
N PHE A 86 -14.18 -16.05 -6.80
CA PHE A 86 -13.25 -15.24 -6.04
C PHE A 86 -13.52 -15.24 -4.54
N LYS A 87 -12.44 -15.41 -3.76
CA LYS A 87 -12.39 -15.28 -2.29
C LYS A 87 -11.20 -14.40 -1.89
N TYR A 88 -11.38 -13.51 -0.90
CA TYR A 88 -10.26 -12.69 -0.40
C TYR A 88 -9.25 -13.48 0.44
N HIS A 89 -9.68 -14.58 1.08
CA HIS A 89 -8.80 -15.41 1.89
C HIS A 89 -8.33 -16.63 1.10
N ALA A 90 -7.02 -16.67 0.83
CA ALA A 90 -6.38 -17.79 0.13
C ALA A 90 -6.51 -19.14 0.87
N ASP A 91 -6.72 -19.09 2.19
CA ASP A 91 -6.84 -20.28 3.08
C ASP A 91 -8.15 -21.08 2.86
N GLY A 92 -8.98 -20.65 1.89
CA GLY A 92 -10.22 -21.35 1.55
C GLY A 92 -11.37 -21.18 2.58
N HIS A 93 -11.13 -20.45 3.67
CA HIS A 93 -12.14 -20.17 4.67
C HIS A 93 -13.04 -19.01 4.24
N GLY A 94 -14.36 -19.18 4.33
CA GLY A 94 -15.37 -18.21 3.98
C GLY A 94 -16.09 -18.49 2.66
N ASP A 95 -17.27 -17.89 2.51
CA ASP A 95 -18.07 -17.98 1.30
C ASP A 95 -17.43 -17.19 0.15
N PRO A 96 -17.54 -17.67 -1.10
CA PRO A 96 -17.08 -16.92 -2.24
C PRO A 96 -17.87 -15.62 -2.39
N ILE A 97 -17.15 -14.52 -2.68
CA ILE A 97 -17.79 -13.22 -2.95
C ILE A 97 -18.30 -13.17 -4.39
N LEU A 98 -17.57 -13.79 -5.30
CA LEU A 98 -18.03 -14.07 -6.64
C LEU A 98 -18.07 -15.59 -6.81
N ASN A 99 -19.16 -16.10 -7.35
CA ASN A 99 -19.37 -17.52 -7.53
C ASN A 99 -19.92 -17.80 -8.93
N ASP A 100 -19.11 -18.47 -9.74
CA ASP A 100 -19.44 -18.88 -11.11
C ASP A 100 -19.96 -17.71 -11.98
N VAL A 101 -19.19 -16.63 -12.00
CA VAL A 101 -19.52 -15.44 -12.82
C VAL A 101 -19.10 -15.69 -14.25
N ASP A 102 -20.07 -15.65 -15.14
CA ASP A 102 -19.90 -15.75 -16.59
C ASP A 102 -20.47 -14.47 -17.23
N LEU A 103 -19.60 -13.64 -17.82
CA LEU A 103 -19.95 -12.32 -18.33
C LEU A 103 -19.06 -11.94 -19.51
N HIS A 104 -19.67 -11.51 -20.61
CA HIS A 104 -18.98 -11.09 -21.81
C HIS A 104 -19.34 -9.65 -22.17
N ILE A 105 -18.36 -8.77 -22.21
CA ILE A 105 -18.49 -7.36 -22.54
C ILE A 105 -17.70 -7.08 -23.81
N LYS A 106 -18.36 -6.51 -24.81
CA LYS A 106 -17.69 -6.18 -26.09
C LYS A 106 -16.95 -4.85 -25.97
N SER A 107 -15.90 -4.69 -26.77
CA SER A 107 -15.20 -3.41 -26.90
C SER A 107 -16.16 -2.28 -27.28
N GLY A 108 -16.09 -1.16 -26.53
CA GLY A 108 -16.98 -0.01 -26.71
C GLY A 108 -18.37 -0.15 -26.08
N GLU A 109 -18.67 -1.26 -25.42
CA GLU A 109 -19.94 -1.45 -24.73
C GLU A 109 -19.94 -0.76 -23.36
N THR A 110 -21.07 -0.15 -23.00
CA THR A 110 -21.31 0.42 -21.67
C THR A 110 -22.19 -0.52 -20.87
N VAL A 111 -21.67 -1.03 -19.75
CA VAL A 111 -22.36 -2.00 -18.89
C VAL A 111 -22.65 -1.40 -17.53
N GLY A 112 -23.91 -1.47 -17.10
CA GLY A 112 -24.35 -1.06 -15.76
C GLY A 112 -24.43 -2.25 -14.81
N ILE A 113 -23.70 -2.21 -13.69
CA ILE A 113 -23.73 -3.26 -12.66
C ILE A 113 -24.56 -2.78 -11.47
N ILE A 114 -25.71 -3.42 -11.22
CA ILE A 114 -26.65 -3.07 -10.16
C ILE A 114 -26.70 -4.19 -9.13
N GLY A 115 -26.79 -3.82 -7.86
CA GLY A 115 -26.92 -4.79 -6.78
C GLY A 115 -26.77 -4.15 -5.39
N GLY A 116 -27.13 -4.87 -4.36
CA GLY A 116 -27.04 -4.44 -2.96
C GLY A 116 -25.59 -4.23 -2.47
N THR A 117 -25.45 -3.67 -1.27
CA THR A 117 -24.14 -3.55 -0.62
C THR A 117 -23.60 -4.94 -0.30
N GLY A 118 -22.31 -5.17 -0.60
CA GLY A 118 -21.64 -6.45 -0.32
C GLY A 118 -21.82 -7.54 -1.39
N CYS A 119 -22.55 -7.31 -2.50
CA CYS A 119 -22.75 -8.32 -3.56
C CYS A 119 -21.57 -8.48 -4.54
N GLY A 120 -20.39 -7.94 -4.24
CA GLY A 120 -19.19 -8.18 -5.04
C GLY A 120 -18.94 -7.24 -6.23
N LYS A 121 -19.72 -6.15 -6.44
CA LYS A 121 -19.52 -5.21 -7.57
C LYS A 121 -18.11 -4.65 -7.66
N SER A 122 -17.60 -4.11 -6.57
CA SER A 122 -16.23 -3.54 -6.51
C SER A 122 -15.16 -4.63 -6.70
N THR A 123 -15.42 -5.82 -6.19
CA THR A 123 -14.54 -6.97 -6.35
C THR A 123 -14.45 -7.37 -7.82
N LEU A 124 -15.58 -7.43 -8.52
CA LEU A 124 -15.62 -7.76 -9.94
C LEU A 124 -14.78 -6.78 -10.77
N VAL A 125 -14.94 -5.46 -10.53
CA VAL A 125 -14.15 -4.42 -11.20
C VAL A 125 -12.66 -4.53 -10.86
N SER A 126 -12.32 -4.86 -9.60
CA SER A 126 -10.93 -5.01 -9.16
C SER A 126 -10.18 -6.18 -9.82
N LEU A 127 -10.89 -7.19 -10.30
CA LEU A 127 -10.30 -8.32 -11.04
C LEU A 127 -9.90 -7.92 -12.47
N ILE A 128 -10.57 -6.96 -13.08
CA ILE A 128 -10.26 -6.47 -14.45
C ILE A 128 -8.87 -5.82 -14.49
N SER A 129 -8.57 -4.96 -13.50
CA SER A 129 -7.26 -4.31 -13.37
C SER A 129 -6.21 -5.18 -12.65
N ARG A 130 -6.53 -6.45 -12.41
CA ARG A 130 -5.66 -7.41 -11.70
C ARG A 130 -5.14 -6.85 -10.39
N LEU A 131 -6.02 -6.27 -9.53
CA LEU A 131 -5.70 -5.99 -8.13
C LEU A 131 -5.73 -7.27 -7.28
N TYR A 132 -6.41 -8.29 -7.78
CA TYR A 132 -6.45 -9.66 -7.26
C TYR A 132 -6.51 -10.63 -8.44
N ASP A 133 -6.01 -11.84 -8.26
CA ASP A 133 -6.22 -12.93 -9.21
C ASP A 133 -7.48 -13.72 -8.83
N ALA A 134 -8.24 -14.20 -9.83
CA ALA A 134 -9.38 -15.07 -9.60
C ALA A 134 -8.94 -16.37 -8.91
N THR A 135 -9.76 -16.85 -7.96
CA THR A 135 -9.51 -18.13 -7.27
C THR A 135 -9.71 -19.31 -8.23
N GLU A 136 -10.76 -19.24 -9.05
CA GLU A 136 -11.04 -20.20 -10.11
C GLU A 136 -11.56 -19.46 -11.35
N GLY A 137 -11.43 -20.05 -12.52
CA GLY A 137 -11.77 -19.44 -13.79
C GLY A 137 -10.72 -18.46 -14.33
N SER A 138 -11.10 -17.65 -15.29
CA SER A 138 -10.23 -16.63 -15.89
C SER A 138 -10.97 -15.33 -16.13
N VAL A 139 -10.23 -14.22 -15.96
CA VAL A 139 -10.66 -12.89 -16.40
C VAL A 139 -9.77 -12.51 -17.58
N GLU A 140 -10.39 -12.15 -18.68
CA GLU A 140 -9.70 -11.79 -19.92
C GLU A 140 -9.99 -10.34 -20.29
N VAL A 141 -8.98 -9.63 -20.76
CA VAL A 141 -9.06 -8.28 -21.32
C VAL A 141 -8.44 -8.32 -22.71
N GLY A 142 -9.16 -7.85 -23.74
CA GLY A 142 -8.71 -7.95 -25.12
C GLY A 142 -8.53 -9.40 -25.61
N GLY A 143 -9.28 -10.34 -25.01
CA GLY A 143 -9.22 -11.79 -25.34
C GLY A 143 -8.00 -12.52 -24.75
N VAL A 144 -7.29 -11.91 -23.77
CA VAL A 144 -6.13 -12.52 -23.10
C VAL A 144 -6.33 -12.45 -21.59
N ASP A 145 -6.03 -13.55 -20.90
CA ASP A 145 -6.09 -13.64 -19.44
C ASP A 145 -5.21 -12.56 -18.80
N VAL A 146 -5.75 -11.83 -17.84
CA VAL A 146 -5.08 -10.73 -17.12
C VAL A 146 -3.77 -11.17 -16.47
N ARG A 147 -3.63 -12.43 -16.11
CA ARG A 147 -2.41 -13.03 -15.54
C ARG A 147 -1.23 -13.11 -16.50
N LYS A 148 -1.49 -12.99 -17.81
CA LYS A 148 -0.46 -13.05 -18.88
C LYS A 148 0.10 -11.67 -19.23
N TYR A 149 -0.53 -10.60 -18.78
CA TYR A 149 -0.03 -9.24 -18.99
C TYR A 149 1.04 -8.85 -17.97
N ASP A 150 1.89 -7.92 -18.36
CA ASP A 150 2.61 -7.08 -17.41
C ASP A 150 1.60 -6.26 -16.60
N MET A 151 1.73 -6.25 -15.27
CA MET A 151 0.76 -5.58 -14.41
C MET A 151 0.73 -4.08 -14.60
N GLU A 152 1.89 -3.46 -14.85
CA GLU A 152 1.99 -2.02 -15.08
C GLU A 152 1.38 -1.67 -16.44
N ALA A 153 1.72 -2.41 -17.49
CA ALA A 153 1.18 -2.23 -18.83
C ALA A 153 -0.34 -2.43 -18.87
N LEU A 154 -0.89 -3.43 -18.19
CA LEU A 154 -2.34 -3.63 -18.07
C LEU A 154 -3.01 -2.46 -17.36
N ARG A 155 -2.48 -2.03 -16.22
CA ARG A 155 -3.05 -0.94 -15.41
C ARG A 155 -2.94 0.42 -16.07
N ASN A 156 -1.96 0.63 -16.93
CA ASN A 156 -1.85 1.82 -17.77
C ASN A 156 -2.88 1.87 -18.92
N GLN A 157 -3.54 0.75 -19.21
CA GLN A 157 -4.58 0.66 -20.27
C GLN A 157 -5.98 0.39 -19.70
N VAL A 158 -6.10 0.23 -18.37
CA VAL A 158 -7.38 0.01 -17.66
C VAL A 158 -7.51 1.02 -16.54
N ALA A 159 -8.20 2.12 -16.78
CA ALA A 159 -8.43 3.14 -15.76
C ALA A 159 -9.58 2.76 -14.83
N VAL A 160 -9.43 3.02 -13.55
CA VAL A 160 -10.43 2.74 -12.52
C VAL A 160 -10.71 3.99 -11.67
N VAL A 161 -11.97 4.42 -11.63
CA VAL A 161 -12.42 5.48 -10.73
C VAL A 161 -13.08 4.86 -9.51
N LEU A 162 -12.47 5.04 -8.34
CA LEU A 162 -12.94 4.45 -7.09
C LEU A 162 -14.13 5.22 -6.52
N GLN A 163 -14.91 4.58 -5.65
CA GLN A 163 -16.00 5.21 -4.92
C GLN A 163 -15.50 6.29 -3.93
N LYS A 164 -14.36 6.05 -3.27
CA LYS A 164 -13.70 7.02 -2.40
C LYS A 164 -12.51 7.60 -3.15
N ASN A 165 -12.72 8.75 -3.74
CA ASN A 165 -11.68 9.47 -4.47
C ASN A 165 -10.91 10.38 -3.54
N VAL A 166 -9.60 10.45 -3.72
CA VAL A 166 -8.69 11.33 -2.97
C VAL A 166 -7.97 12.23 -3.98
N LEU A 167 -8.03 13.54 -3.75
CA LEU A 167 -7.23 14.51 -4.48
C LEU A 167 -6.07 14.96 -3.60
N PHE A 168 -4.94 15.29 -4.21
CA PHE A 168 -3.77 15.79 -3.52
C PHE A 168 -3.87 17.30 -3.32
N SER A 169 -3.16 17.83 -2.32
CA SER A 169 -3.02 19.26 -2.14
C SER A 169 -2.23 19.86 -3.31
N GLY A 170 -2.77 20.90 -3.93
CA GLY A 170 -2.20 21.52 -5.12
C GLY A 170 -3.30 22.11 -6.01
N SER A 171 -2.97 22.64 -7.18
CA SER A 171 -3.96 23.13 -8.12
C SER A 171 -4.75 22.00 -8.79
N ILE A 172 -5.88 22.31 -9.41
CA ILE A 172 -6.63 21.37 -10.24
C ILE A 172 -5.73 20.86 -11.36
N LEU A 173 -4.98 21.73 -12.01
CA LEU A 173 -4.05 21.36 -13.09
C LEU A 173 -2.95 20.40 -12.62
N GLU A 174 -2.37 20.63 -11.45
CA GLU A 174 -1.38 19.72 -10.86
C GLU A 174 -2.00 18.36 -10.55
N ASN A 175 -3.22 18.33 -10.02
CA ASN A 175 -3.92 17.07 -9.79
C ASN A 175 -4.18 16.29 -11.08
N LEU A 176 -4.57 16.93 -12.17
CA LEU A 176 -4.75 16.27 -13.48
C LEU A 176 -3.43 15.73 -14.04
N ARG A 177 -2.33 16.45 -13.85
CA ARG A 177 -1.00 16.01 -14.28
C ARG A 177 -0.42 14.81 -13.54
N TRP A 178 -1.04 14.37 -12.45
CA TRP A 178 -0.71 13.06 -11.88
C TRP A 178 -1.03 11.89 -12.82
N GLY A 179 -2.01 12.06 -13.72
CA GLY A 179 -2.29 11.06 -14.77
C GLY A 179 -1.28 11.11 -15.92
N ASN A 180 -0.82 12.31 -16.29
CA ASN A 180 0.19 12.54 -17.33
C ASN A 180 0.95 13.83 -17.05
N GLU A 181 2.20 13.73 -16.59
CA GLU A 181 3.04 14.88 -16.23
C GLU A 181 3.26 15.88 -17.38
N ASN A 182 3.24 15.38 -18.60
CA ASN A 182 3.47 16.19 -19.82
C ASN A 182 2.19 16.76 -20.42
N ALA A 183 1.03 16.53 -19.78
CA ALA A 183 -0.24 17.00 -20.29
C ALA A 183 -0.28 18.53 -20.40
N THR A 184 -0.68 19.01 -21.58
CA THR A 184 -0.91 20.42 -21.85
C THR A 184 -2.19 20.90 -21.16
N LEU A 185 -2.34 22.21 -21.02
CA LEU A 185 -3.58 22.76 -20.47
C LEU A 185 -4.79 22.45 -21.36
N GLU A 186 -4.59 22.41 -22.66
CA GLU A 186 -5.63 22.11 -23.65
C GLU A 186 -6.13 20.68 -23.50
N GLU A 187 -5.25 19.71 -23.37
CA GLU A 187 -5.59 18.31 -23.11
C GLU A 187 -6.32 18.16 -21.76
N CYS A 188 -5.86 18.85 -20.72
CA CYS A 188 -6.56 18.88 -19.42
C CYS A 188 -7.98 19.46 -19.54
N LYS A 189 -8.19 20.48 -20.36
CA LYS A 189 -9.52 21.05 -20.61
C LYS A 189 -10.41 20.08 -21.37
N GLU A 190 -9.89 19.39 -22.36
CA GLU A 190 -10.64 18.41 -23.16
C GLU A 190 -11.16 17.26 -22.28
N VAL A 191 -10.31 16.65 -21.46
CA VAL A 191 -10.75 15.58 -20.54
C VAL A 191 -11.70 16.09 -19.46
N CYS A 192 -11.52 17.33 -18.99
CA CYS A 192 -12.46 17.95 -18.06
C CYS A 192 -13.83 18.18 -18.67
N ALA A 193 -13.91 18.56 -19.96
CA ALA A 193 -15.16 18.70 -20.67
C ALA A 193 -15.86 17.33 -20.84
N GLN A 194 -15.10 16.28 -21.18
CA GLN A 194 -15.63 14.91 -21.26
C GLN A 194 -16.17 14.40 -19.90
N ALA A 195 -15.51 14.78 -18.81
CA ALA A 195 -15.94 14.45 -17.44
C ALA A 195 -17.01 15.41 -16.88
N CYS A 196 -17.47 16.42 -17.64
CA CYS A 196 -18.33 17.50 -17.20
C CYS A 196 -17.78 18.25 -15.98
N ALA A 197 -16.45 18.34 -15.87
CA ALA A 197 -15.78 19.05 -14.79
C ALA A 197 -15.57 20.54 -15.11
N ASP A 198 -15.47 20.91 -16.38
CA ASP A 198 -15.36 22.27 -16.90
C ASP A 198 -16.47 23.18 -16.39
N GLU A 199 -17.71 22.71 -16.32
CA GLU A 199 -18.88 23.47 -15.85
C GLU A 199 -18.68 24.15 -14.49
N PHE A 200 -17.98 23.49 -13.56
CA PHE A 200 -17.74 24.07 -12.25
C PHE A 200 -16.37 24.73 -12.14
N ILE A 201 -15.36 24.26 -12.89
CA ILE A 201 -14.02 24.86 -12.91
C ILE A 201 -14.12 26.29 -13.47
N ASP A 202 -14.86 26.52 -14.54
CA ASP A 202 -15.05 27.83 -15.15
C ASP A 202 -15.76 28.86 -14.22
N ARG A 203 -16.46 28.38 -13.20
CA ARG A 203 -17.11 29.22 -12.18
C ARG A 203 -16.21 29.52 -11.00
N MET A 204 -15.05 28.87 -10.90
CA MET A 204 -14.07 29.11 -9.83
C MET A 204 -13.24 30.37 -10.18
N PRO A 205 -12.91 31.20 -9.19
CA PRO A 205 -12.17 32.46 -9.44
C PRO A 205 -10.83 32.26 -10.16
N ASP A 206 -10.13 31.17 -9.82
CA ASP A 206 -8.79 30.85 -10.33
C ASP A 206 -8.82 29.75 -11.39
N GLY A 207 -10.01 29.27 -11.81
CA GLY A 207 -10.17 28.22 -12.82
C GLY A 207 -9.32 26.99 -12.53
N TYR A 208 -8.47 26.57 -13.46
CA TYR A 208 -7.60 25.40 -13.31
C TYR A 208 -6.47 25.60 -12.29
N ASP A 209 -6.14 26.82 -11.91
CA ASP A 209 -5.16 27.15 -10.87
C ASP A 209 -5.79 27.13 -9.46
N THR A 210 -7.10 26.89 -9.35
CA THR A 210 -7.80 26.77 -8.07
C THR A 210 -7.14 25.72 -7.20
N HIS A 211 -6.76 26.12 -5.98
CA HIS A 211 -6.11 25.22 -5.03
C HIS A 211 -7.10 24.21 -4.44
N ILE A 212 -6.73 22.93 -4.49
CA ILE A 212 -7.41 21.82 -3.85
C ILE A 212 -6.69 21.51 -2.54
N GLU A 213 -7.43 21.42 -1.43
CA GLU A 213 -6.89 20.99 -0.15
C GLU A 213 -6.66 19.48 -0.12
N GLN A 214 -5.81 19.02 0.80
CA GLN A 214 -5.51 17.60 0.97
C GLN A 214 -6.80 16.78 1.14
N GLY A 215 -6.96 15.77 0.29
CA GLY A 215 -8.17 14.94 0.26
C GLY A 215 -9.36 15.61 -0.43
N GLY A 216 -9.21 16.82 -1.01
CA GLY A 216 -10.28 17.54 -1.69
C GLY A 216 -11.41 17.96 -0.75
N THR A 217 -11.09 18.49 0.43
CA THR A 217 -12.07 18.89 1.45
C THR A 217 -12.85 20.14 1.06
N ASN A 218 -12.27 20.98 0.20
CA ASN A 218 -12.85 22.22 -0.30
C ASN A 218 -13.67 22.06 -1.59
N VAL A 219 -13.85 20.86 -2.10
CA VAL A 219 -14.72 20.55 -3.25
C VAL A 219 -15.80 19.55 -2.87
N SER A 220 -16.98 19.64 -3.53
CA SER A 220 -18.07 18.71 -3.28
C SER A 220 -17.72 17.28 -3.74
N GLY A 221 -18.41 16.27 -3.19
CA GLY A 221 -18.18 14.87 -3.58
C GLY A 221 -18.36 14.63 -5.09
N GLY A 222 -19.35 15.26 -5.72
CA GLY A 222 -19.57 15.16 -7.16
C GLY A 222 -18.51 15.87 -8.00
N GLN A 223 -18.00 17.03 -7.55
CA GLN A 223 -16.88 17.72 -8.20
C GLN A 223 -15.60 16.89 -8.11
N LYS A 224 -15.31 16.34 -6.92
CA LYS A 224 -14.18 15.43 -6.71
C LYS A 224 -14.24 14.22 -7.64
N GLN A 225 -15.42 13.60 -7.76
CA GLN A 225 -15.60 12.44 -8.63
C GLN A 225 -15.36 12.78 -10.11
N ARG A 226 -15.88 13.93 -10.59
CA ARG A 226 -15.65 14.39 -11.96
C ARG A 226 -14.18 14.70 -12.23
N LEU A 227 -13.46 15.31 -11.29
CA LEU A 227 -12.01 15.51 -11.40
C LEU A 227 -11.25 14.19 -11.48
N CYS A 228 -11.64 13.18 -10.70
CA CYS A 228 -11.01 11.86 -10.77
C CYS A 228 -11.35 11.10 -12.06
N ILE A 229 -12.52 11.35 -12.66
CA ILE A 229 -12.84 10.84 -14.00
C ILE A 229 -11.95 11.51 -15.04
N ALA A 230 -11.78 12.84 -14.99
CA ALA A 230 -10.89 13.56 -15.90
C ALA A 230 -9.43 13.09 -15.77
N LEU A 231 -8.94 12.88 -14.53
CA LEU A 231 -7.62 12.32 -14.24
C LEU A 231 -7.46 10.92 -14.85
N SER A 232 -8.48 10.09 -14.77
CA SER A 232 -8.52 8.76 -15.35
C SER A 232 -8.47 8.79 -16.89
N LEU A 233 -9.17 9.75 -17.52
CA LEU A 233 -9.18 9.93 -18.97
C LEU A 233 -7.85 10.45 -19.52
N ILE A 234 -7.14 11.29 -18.78
CA ILE A 234 -5.84 11.83 -19.21
C ILE A 234 -4.71 10.81 -19.07
N HIS A 235 -4.90 9.77 -18.24
CA HIS A 235 -3.94 8.69 -18.05
C HIS A 235 -3.93 7.69 -19.21
N ILE A 236 -5.08 7.46 -19.86
CA ILE A 236 -5.22 6.56 -21.01
C ILE A 236 -4.84 7.26 -22.31
#